data_c1e4e443d856a03a67e80c20e9b780ab
#
_entry.id   c1e4e443d856a03a67e80c20e9b780ab
#
_cell.length_a   1.000
_cell.length_b   1.000
_cell.length_c   1.000
_cell.angle_alpha   90.00
_cell.angle_beta   90.00
_cell.angle_gamma   90.00
#
_symmetry.space_group_name_H-M   'P 1'
#
loop_
_entity.id
_entity.type
_entity.pdbx_description
1 polymer ?
#
loop_
_entity_poly.entity_id
_entity_poly.type
_entity_poly.pdbx_seq_one_letter_code
_entity_poly.pdbx_strand_id
1 'polypeptide(L)'
;MEKYYLAVDIGASSGRHILGHMENGKIELEEIYRFENGMDHKDGKLLWDVNRLFGEIVAGMKKCKKLGKIPVSMAIDTWAVDYVLLDEKDQILGDTYGYRDHRTDGMDAEVAKILPETELYGKTGIQKQIFNTVYQLMAVKQQTPELLQ
;
A
#
# COMPACT_ATOMS: atom_id res chain seq x y z
N MET A 1 30.97 15.31 3.60
CA MET A 1 30.26 14.52 2.59
C MET A 1 28.78 14.82 2.72
N GLU A 2 28.14 15.19 1.63
CA GLU A 2 26.71 15.49 1.58
C GLU A 2 25.91 14.20 1.87
N LYS A 3 24.86 14.30 2.70
CA LYS A 3 24.00 13.18 3.05
C LYS A 3 22.68 13.31 2.32
N TYR A 4 22.32 12.26 1.57
CA TYR A 4 21.03 12.16 0.88
C TYR A 4 20.09 11.24 1.64
N TYR A 5 18.79 11.54 1.57
CA TYR A 5 17.69 10.78 2.15
C TYR A 5 16.69 10.50 1.04
N LEU A 6 16.22 9.26 0.91
CA LEU A 6 15.27 8.89 -0.14
C LEU A 6 13.88 8.73 0.45
N ALA A 7 12.92 9.48 -0.06
CA ALA A 7 11.50 9.27 0.16
C ALA A 7 10.89 8.61 -1.07
N VAL A 8 10.15 7.51 -0.86
CA VAL A 8 9.37 6.83 -1.89
C VAL A 8 7.90 7.04 -1.54
N ASP A 9 7.21 7.89 -2.29
CA ASP A 9 5.80 8.23 -2.09
C ASP A 9 4.98 7.51 -3.17
N ILE A 10 4.21 6.51 -2.77
CA ILE A 10 3.42 5.66 -3.68
C ILE A 10 1.94 5.98 -3.50
N GLY A 11 1.39 6.77 -4.43
CA GLY A 11 -0.05 7.01 -4.50
C GLY A 11 -0.79 5.96 -5.33
N ALA A 12 -2.11 5.97 -5.27
CA ALA A 12 -2.96 5.04 -6.01
C ALA A 12 -2.90 5.20 -7.55
N SER A 13 -2.43 6.34 -8.06
CA SER A 13 -2.34 6.64 -9.50
C SER A 13 -0.91 6.86 -9.99
N SER A 14 0.03 7.16 -9.12
CA SER A 14 1.44 7.33 -9.47
C SER A 14 2.32 7.21 -8.22
N GLY A 15 3.57 6.80 -8.42
CA GLY A 15 4.58 6.84 -7.38
C GLY A 15 5.79 7.67 -7.81
N ARG A 16 6.56 8.16 -6.84
CA ARG A 16 7.75 8.98 -7.07
C ARG A 16 8.82 8.72 -6.03
N HIS A 17 10.06 8.96 -6.44
CA HIS A 17 11.23 8.92 -5.59
C HIS A 17 11.80 10.32 -5.49
N ILE A 18 11.93 10.80 -4.27
CA ILE A 18 12.41 12.15 -3.96
C ILE A 18 13.67 12.03 -3.10
N LEU A 19 14.78 12.58 -3.60
CA LEU A 19 15.98 12.76 -2.79
C LEU A 19 15.90 14.08 -2.04
N GLY A 20 16.12 14.04 -0.73
CA GLY A 20 16.29 15.22 0.10
C GLY A 20 17.72 15.33 0.60
N HIS A 21 18.24 16.55 0.70
CA HIS A 21 19.51 16.87 1.35
C HIS A 21 19.47 18.26 1.97
N MET A 22 20.46 18.58 2.78
CA MET A 22 20.59 19.91 3.39
C MET A 22 21.55 20.77 2.57
N GLU A 23 21.08 21.92 2.09
CA GLU A 23 21.90 22.93 1.44
C GLU A 23 21.65 24.29 2.11
N ASN A 24 22.71 24.96 2.54
CA ASN A 24 22.62 26.29 3.21
C ASN A 24 21.59 26.38 4.35
N GLY A 25 21.43 25.28 5.13
CA GLY A 25 20.48 25.21 6.25
C GLY A 25 19.02 25.00 5.85
N LYS A 26 18.74 24.69 4.58
CA LYS A 26 17.42 24.37 4.06
C LYS A 26 17.39 22.95 3.50
N ILE A 27 16.21 22.35 3.48
CA ILE A 27 15.99 21.05 2.81
C ILE A 27 15.75 21.35 1.34
N GLU A 28 16.59 20.78 0.49
CA GLU A 28 16.39 20.73 -0.96
C GLU A 28 15.86 19.36 -1.37
N LEU A 29 14.86 19.36 -2.27
CA LEU A 29 14.19 18.17 -2.75
C LEU A 29 14.34 18.03 -4.26
N GLU A 30 14.69 16.84 -4.72
CA GLU A 30 14.83 16.50 -6.13
C GLU A 30 13.99 15.24 -6.44
N GLU A 31 12.98 15.35 -7.33
CA GLU A 31 12.30 14.18 -7.88
C GLU A 31 13.22 13.51 -8.91
N ILE A 32 13.63 12.28 -8.62
CA ILE A 32 14.60 11.54 -9.45
C ILE A 32 13.99 10.45 -10.28
N TYR A 33 12.78 9.98 -9.91
CA TYR A 33 12.07 8.91 -10.59
C TYR A 33 10.57 9.03 -10.34
N ARG A 34 9.79 8.75 -11.38
CA ARG A 34 8.31 8.68 -11.31
C ARG A 34 7.82 7.51 -12.13
N PHE A 35 6.73 6.89 -11.67
CA PHE A 35 6.04 5.81 -12.38
C PHE A 35 4.52 5.96 -12.25
N GLU A 36 3.81 5.44 -13.21
CA GLU A 36 2.35 5.32 -13.14
C GLU A 36 1.96 4.14 -12.25
N ASN A 37 0.86 4.30 -11.53
CA ASN A 37 0.29 3.26 -10.70
C ASN A 37 -1.20 3.11 -11.00
N GLY A 38 -1.77 1.96 -10.68
CA GLY A 38 -3.17 1.64 -10.89
C GLY A 38 -3.46 0.19 -10.53
N MET A 39 -4.74 -0.10 -10.40
CA MET A 39 -5.22 -1.47 -10.19
C MET A 39 -5.39 -2.16 -11.54
N ASP A 40 -5.04 -3.43 -11.59
CA ASP A 40 -5.30 -4.28 -12.74
C ASP A 40 -6.71 -4.87 -12.66
N HIS A 41 -7.39 -4.89 -13.80
CA HIS A 41 -8.66 -5.61 -13.95
C HIS A 41 -8.37 -7.03 -14.43
N LYS A 42 -8.62 -8.01 -13.57
CA LYS A 42 -8.39 -9.42 -13.89
C LYS A 42 -9.55 -10.28 -13.38
N ASP A 43 -10.19 -11.01 -14.28
CA ASP A 43 -11.30 -11.94 -13.96
C ASP A 43 -12.42 -11.31 -13.10
N GLY A 44 -12.77 -10.04 -13.38
CA GLY A 44 -13.76 -9.28 -12.64
C GLY A 44 -13.28 -8.71 -11.31
N LYS A 45 -12.01 -8.85 -10.98
CA LYS A 45 -11.37 -8.35 -9.76
C LYS A 45 -10.54 -7.11 -10.05
N LEU A 46 -10.39 -6.26 -9.02
CA LEU A 46 -9.46 -5.13 -9.01
C LEU A 46 -8.28 -5.46 -8.11
N LEU A 47 -7.11 -5.64 -8.71
CA LEU A 47 -5.91 -6.15 -8.02
C LEU A 47 -4.74 -5.17 -8.10
N TRP A 48 -3.89 -5.18 -7.07
CA TRP A 48 -2.58 -4.53 -7.10
C TRP A 48 -1.49 -5.52 -7.52
N ASP A 49 -0.65 -5.14 -8.47
CA ASP A 49 0.59 -5.86 -8.79
C ASP A 49 1.71 -5.42 -7.82
N VAL A 50 1.82 -6.12 -6.69
CA VAL A 50 2.82 -5.84 -5.66
C VAL A 50 4.24 -6.07 -6.17
N ASN A 51 4.45 -7.07 -7.05
CA ASN A 51 5.77 -7.36 -7.61
C ASN A 51 6.22 -6.23 -8.55
N ARG A 52 5.31 -5.68 -9.35
CA ARG A 52 5.59 -4.50 -10.16
C ARG A 52 5.94 -3.30 -9.28
N LEU A 53 5.16 -3.02 -8.25
CA LEU A 53 5.44 -1.92 -7.31
C LEU A 53 6.83 -2.06 -6.67
N PHE A 54 7.20 -3.27 -6.24
CA PHE A 54 8.54 -3.53 -5.73
C PHE A 54 9.62 -3.28 -6.80
N GLY A 55 9.37 -3.69 -8.03
CA GLY A 55 10.24 -3.41 -9.18
C GLY A 55 10.48 -1.92 -9.38
N GLU A 56 9.43 -1.08 -9.26
CA GLU A 56 9.50 0.37 -9.38
C GLU A 56 10.33 1.00 -8.24
N ILE A 57 10.18 0.50 -7.00
CA ILE A 57 11.00 0.94 -5.86
C ILE A 57 12.49 0.69 -6.15
N VAL A 58 12.81 -0.53 -6.60
CA VAL A 58 14.19 -0.90 -6.96
C VAL A 58 14.73 -0.06 -8.14
N ALA A 59 13.88 0.25 -9.13
CA ALA A 59 14.27 1.10 -10.26
C ALA A 59 14.67 2.51 -9.81
N GLY A 60 13.90 3.12 -8.92
CA GLY A 60 14.24 4.42 -8.34
C GLY A 60 15.53 4.38 -7.50
N MET A 61 15.74 3.33 -6.72
CA MET A 61 17.03 3.14 -5.99
C MET A 61 18.23 3.04 -6.95
N LYS A 62 18.08 2.31 -8.06
CA LYS A 62 19.10 2.23 -9.11
C LYS A 62 19.38 3.61 -9.74
N LYS A 63 18.36 4.48 -9.81
CA LYS A 63 18.53 5.86 -10.30
C LYS A 63 19.42 6.68 -9.37
N CYS A 64 19.28 6.54 -8.04
CA CYS A 64 20.18 7.17 -7.07
C CYS A 64 21.65 6.81 -7.36
N LYS A 65 21.92 5.52 -7.59
CA LYS A 65 23.27 5.05 -7.95
C LYS A 65 23.79 5.69 -9.23
N LYS A 66 22.96 5.78 -10.27
CA LYS A 66 23.34 6.42 -11.56
C LYS A 66 23.66 7.91 -11.41
N LEU A 67 23.00 8.59 -10.47
CA LEU A 67 23.24 10.01 -10.17
C LEU A 67 24.44 10.23 -9.24
N GLY A 68 25.04 9.16 -8.71
CA GLY A 68 26.11 9.26 -7.69
C GLY A 68 25.62 9.76 -6.32
N LYS A 69 24.30 9.80 -6.11
CA LYS A 69 23.65 10.31 -4.90
C LYS A 69 23.10 9.14 -4.08
N ILE A 70 23.96 8.44 -3.34
CA ILE A 70 23.57 7.27 -2.55
C ILE A 70 22.92 7.73 -1.24
N PRO A 71 21.63 7.41 -0.98
CA PRO A 71 20.97 7.81 0.24
C PRO A 71 21.51 7.03 1.45
N VAL A 72 21.60 7.70 2.59
CA VAL A 72 21.99 7.08 3.87
C VAL A 72 20.80 6.39 4.56
N SER A 73 19.57 6.74 4.18
CA SER A 73 18.34 6.07 4.61
C SER A 73 17.24 6.22 3.56
N MET A 74 16.23 5.35 3.66
CA MET A 74 15.06 5.36 2.82
C MET A 74 13.82 5.17 3.68
N ALA A 75 12.73 5.83 3.29
CA ALA A 75 11.40 5.58 3.81
C ALA A 75 10.40 5.44 2.65
N ILE A 76 9.35 4.66 2.87
CA ILE A 76 8.26 4.46 1.92
C ILE A 76 6.97 4.91 2.58
N ASP A 77 6.18 5.70 1.88
CA ASP A 77 4.82 6.08 2.22
C ASP A 77 3.87 5.62 1.12
N THR A 78 2.66 5.22 1.50
CA THR A 78 1.66 4.69 0.57
C THR A 78 0.24 4.93 1.10
N TRP A 79 -0.78 4.54 0.32
CA TRP A 79 -2.19 4.62 0.72
C TRP A 79 -2.52 3.61 1.83
N ALA A 80 -3.61 3.87 2.54
CA ALA A 80 -4.11 3.02 3.63
C ALA A 80 -5.08 1.94 3.12
N VAL A 81 -5.58 1.13 4.05
CA VAL A 81 -6.64 0.12 4.00
C VAL A 81 -6.31 -1.18 3.28
N ASP A 82 -5.49 -1.15 2.22
CA ASP A 82 -5.09 -2.36 1.50
C ASP A 82 -3.95 -3.08 2.23
N TYR A 83 -3.85 -4.38 2.02
CA TYR A 83 -2.87 -5.23 2.68
C TYR A 83 -2.52 -6.44 1.80
N VAL A 84 -1.47 -7.12 2.17
CA VAL A 84 -1.06 -8.40 1.61
C VAL A 84 -1.09 -9.44 2.72
N LEU A 85 -1.58 -10.65 2.44
CA LEU A 85 -1.36 -11.79 3.32
C LEU A 85 -0.05 -12.48 2.94
N LEU A 86 0.73 -12.87 3.93
CA LEU A 86 2.00 -13.56 3.75
C LEU A 86 1.95 -14.90 4.47
N ASP A 87 2.64 -15.90 3.90
CA ASP A 87 2.89 -17.16 4.60
C ASP A 87 4.07 -17.03 5.59
N GLU A 88 4.38 -18.13 6.27
CA GLU A 88 5.51 -18.22 7.22
C GLU A 88 6.90 -18.01 6.59
N LYS A 89 6.99 -17.96 5.25
CA LYS A 89 8.21 -17.71 4.45
C LYS A 89 8.20 -16.35 3.78
N ASP A 90 7.32 -15.46 4.22
CA ASP A 90 7.12 -14.12 3.64
C ASP A 90 6.70 -14.14 2.15
N GLN A 91 6.05 -15.22 1.69
CA GLN A 91 5.51 -15.29 0.34
C GLN A 91 4.07 -14.78 0.32
N ILE A 92 3.72 -14.04 -0.73
CA ILE A 92 2.36 -13.50 -0.90
C ILE A 92 1.36 -14.64 -1.09
N LEU A 93 0.32 -14.64 -0.25
CA LEU A 93 -0.81 -15.56 -0.32
C LEU A 93 -1.98 -14.93 -1.09
N GLY A 94 -2.40 -15.61 -2.15
CA GLY A 94 -3.55 -15.22 -2.95
C GLY A 94 -3.40 -13.90 -3.70
N ASP A 95 -4.54 -13.32 -4.07
CA ASP A 95 -4.61 -12.05 -4.79
C ASP A 95 -4.50 -10.85 -3.82
N THR A 96 -3.81 -9.79 -4.23
CA THR A 96 -3.77 -8.52 -3.50
C THR A 96 -4.86 -7.59 -4.04
N TYR A 97 -5.99 -7.57 -3.35
CA TYR A 97 -7.15 -6.79 -3.79
C TYR A 97 -6.97 -5.30 -3.51
N GLY A 98 -7.45 -4.48 -4.44
CA GLY A 98 -7.53 -3.04 -4.24
C GLY A 98 -8.83 -2.61 -3.56
N TYR A 99 -8.77 -1.51 -2.84
CA TYR A 99 -9.89 -0.97 -2.03
C TYR A 99 -11.17 -0.64 -2.82
N ARG A 100 -11.10 -0.60 -4.15
CA ARG A 100 -12.25 -0.38 -5.04
C ARG A 100 -12.87 -1.68 -5.56
N ASP A 101 -12.36 -2.83 -5.14
CA ASP A 101 -12.93 -4.12 -5.51
C ASP A 101 -14.28 -4.33 -4.82
N HIS A 102 -15.21 -4.96 -5.53
CA HIS A 102 -16.57 -5.22 -5.05
C HIS A 102 -16.68 -6.40 -4.08
N ARG A 103 -15.57 -7.09 -3.76
CA ARG A 103 -15.60 -8.25 -2.83
C ARG A 103 -16.13 -7.90 -1.44
N THR A 104 -16.09 -6.62 -1.07
CA THR A 104 -16.57 -6.14 0.24
C THR A 104 -18.04 -5.74 0.26
N ASP A 105 -18.74 -5.86 -0.86
CA ASP A 105 -20.17 -5.54 -0.92
C ASP A 105 -20.95 -6.43 0.05
N GLY A 106 -21.72 -5.81 0.97
CA GLY A 106 -22.49 -6.50 2.00
C GLY A 106 -21.69 -6.98 3.23
N MET A 107 -20.36 -6.86 3.24
CA MET A 107 -19.52 -7.30 4.36
C MET A 107 -19.71 -6.46 5.62
N ASP A 108 -20.17 -5.24 5.49
CA ASP A 108 -20.55 -4.42 6.64
C ASP A 108 -21.72 -5.02 7.43
N ALA A 109 -22.71 -5.55 6.74
CA ALA A 109 -23.84 -6.26 7.38
C ALA A 109 -23.37 -7.56 8.06
N GLU A 110 -22.41 -8.28 7.48
CA GLU A 110 -21.84 -9.49 8.09
C GLU A 110 -21.03 -9.16 9.36
N VAL A 111 -20.22 -8.12 9.32
CA VAL A 111 -19.49 -7.66 10.51
C VAL A 111 -20.45 -7.18 11.59
N ALA A 112 -21.54 -6.47 11.23
CA ALA A 112 -22.51 -5.95 12.19
C ALA A 112 -23.25 -7.05 12.97
N LYS A 113 -23.35 -8.29 12.45
CA LYS A 113 -23.88 -9.45 13.18
C LYS A 113 -22.99 -9.86 14.37
N ILE A 114 -21.70 -9.54 14.32
CA ILE A 114 -20.70 -9.90 15.35
C ILE A 114 -20.38 -8.69 16.23
N LEU A 115 -20.18 -7.53 15.61
CA LEU A 115 -19.83 -6.27 16.27
C LEU A 115 -20.68 -5.14 15.68
N PRO A 116 -21.65 -4.60 16.44
CA PRO A 116 -22.50 -3.50 15.97
C PRO A 116 -21.71 -2.29 15.53
N GLU A 117 -22.18 -1.60 14.49
CA GLU A 117 -21.48 -0.44 13.89
C GLU A 117 -21.16 0.65 14.92
N THR A 118 -22.11 0.94 15.83
CA THR A 118 -21.92 1.94 16.88
C THR A 118 -20.79 1.55 17.84
N GLU A 119 -20.66 0.27 18.15
CA GLU A 119 -19.58 -0.25 18.99
C GLU A 119 -18.24 -0.21 18.25
N LEU A 120 -18.21 -0.64 16.99
CA LEU A 120 -17.02 -0.56 16.15
C LEU A 120 -16.53 0.87 16.04
N TYR A 121 -17.42 1.83 15.76
CA TYR A 121 -17.08 3.25 15.71
C TYR A 121 -16.63 3.78 17.07
N GLY A 122 -17.32 3.43 18.15
CA GLY A 122 -16.95 3.85 19.51
C GLY A 122 -15.53 3.40 19.92
N LYS A 123 -15.09 2.24 19.44
CA LYS A 123 -13.74 1.70 19.70
C LYS A 123 -12.66 2.32 18.81
N THR A 124 -12.97 2.64 17.56
CA THR A 124 -11.97 3.00 16.54
C THR A 124 -11.97 4.48 16.19
N GLY A 125 -13.11 5.17 16.29
CA GLY A 125 -13.31 6.52 15.78
C GLY A 125 -13.22 6.64 14.25
N ILE A 126 -13.18 5.50 13.53
CA ILE A 126 -12.98 5.47 12.08
C ILE A 126 -14.32 5.49 11.36
N GLN A 127 -14.48 6.43 10.43
CA GLN A 127 -15.64 6.50 9.56
C GLN A 127 -15.85 5.20 8.79
N LYS A 128 -17.10 4.71 8.75
CA LYS A 128 -17.47 3.55 7.94
C LYS A 128 -17.26 3.84 6.45
N GLN A 129 -16.49 2.97 5.83
CA GLN A 129 -16.33 2.87 4.38
C GLN A 129 -16.30 1.38 4.01
N ILE A 130 -16.91 0.99 2.91
CA ILE A 130 -16.99 -0.41 2.47
C ILE A 130 -15.61 -1.07 2.28
N PHE A 131 -14.60 -0.26 2.02
CA PHE A 131 -13.22 -0.70 1.82
C PHE A 131 -12.37 -0.76 3.10
N ASN A 132 -12.93 -0.46 4.28
CA ASN A 132 -12.15 -0.57 5.52
C ASN A 132 -11.65 -2.02 5.70
N THR A 133 -10.43 -2.15 6.21
CA THR A 133 -9.72 -3.43 6.31
C THR A 133 -10.54 -4.51 7.03
N VAL A 134 -11.35 -4.15 8.03
CA VAL A 134 -12.25 -5.09 8.73
C VAL A 134 -13.23 -5.77 7.77
N TYR A 135 -13.78 -5.05 6.80
CA TYR A 135 -14.70 -5.62 5.79
C TYR A 135 -13.94 -6.43 4.75
N GLN A 136 -12.75 -6.00 4.37
CA GLN A 136 -11.87 -6.77 3.49
C GLN A 136 -11.48 -8.11 4.13
N LEU A 137 -11.12 -8.14 5.42
CA LEU A 137 -10.82 -9.37 6.15
C LEU A 137 -12.06 -10.26 6.32
N MET A 138 -13.25 -9.68 6.50
CA MET A 138 -14.50 -10.44 6.50
C MET A 138 -14.74 -11.12 5.15
N ALA A 139 -14.47 -10.44 4.04
CA ALA A 139 -14.55 -11.04 2.70
C ALA A 139 -13.57 -12.22 2.55
N VAL A 140 -12.33 -12.08 3.01
CA VAL A 140 -11.37 -13.22 3.03
C VAL A 140 -11.92 -14.37 3.86
N LYS A 141 -12.42 -14.10 5.07
CA LYS A 141 -12.98 -15.13 5.97
C LYS A 141 -14.13 -15.91 5.33
N GLN A 142 -14.95 -15.26 4.51
CA GLN A 142 -16.11 -15.90 3.88
C GLN A 142 -15.78 -16.56 2.55
N GLN A 143 -14.91 -15.99 1.75
CA GLN A 143 -14.66 -16.39 0.37
C GLN A 143 -13.43 -17.31 0.22
N THR A 144 -12.41 -17.11 1.05
CA THR A 144 -11.12 -17.82 1.00
C THR A 144 -10.56 -18.06 2.41
N PRO A 145 -11.33 -18.73 3.32
CA PRO A 145 -10.95 -18.88 4.73
C PRO A 145 -9.63 -19.62 4.93
N GLU A 146 -9.20 -20.42 3.97
CA GLU A 146 -7.92 -21.14 3.96
C GLU A 146 -6.72 -20.20 4.00
N LEU A 147 -6.87 -18.95 3.56
CA LEU A 147 -5.79 -17.95 3.61
C LEU A 147 -5.57 -17.37 5.03
N LEU A 148 -6.42 -17.72 6.00
CA LEU A 148 -6.34 -17.25 7.38
C LEU A 148 -5.96 -18.39 8.38
N GLN A 149 -5.46 -19.51 7.87
CA GLN A 149 -5.07 -20.69 8.67
C GLN A 149 -3.58 -20.74 8.95
#